data_44ff5b79d2a46baf14571e9dd9995caa
#
_entry.id   44ff5b79d2a46baf14571e9dd9995caa
#
_cell.length_a   1.000
_cell.length_b   1.000
_cell.length_c   1.000
_cell.angle_alpha   90.00
_cell.angle_beta   90.00
_cell.angle_gamma   90.00
#
_symmetry.space_group_name_H-M   'P 1'
#
loop_
_entity.id
_entity.type
_entity.pdbx_description
1 polymer ?
#
loop_
_entity_poly.entity_id
_entity_poly.type
_entity_poly.pdbx_seq_one_letter_code
_entity_poly.pdbx_strand_id
1 'polypeptide(L)'
;MMKDTKTEKDKLHRYLDDLYTRDDASQLLQSIKDSENQDILNELAAEVWEESGNLQPGNDLEREKYKREARQLLKRIEHKKRTWFRRASVVAVSTAAVIAIIIGSVNFFRYMNEQQVTLAEITTSFGEKRQVTLPDGTLLVLNSCSQVRYPDRFVGDLREVELEGEGYFRVARNEKMPFVVRTKRLDVQVLGTRFDVKSYSTDEIVSVSVESGKVQVDLPEAMMRLTAKEQVLINTVSGEYSKKTEDR
;
A
#
# COMPACT_ATOMS: atom_id res chain seq x y z
N MET A 1 -2.28 48.90 -23.14
CA MET A 1 -3.22 48.60 -24.24
C MET A 1 -4.59 49.02 -23.70
N MET A 2 -4.96 50.28 -23.97
CA MET A 2 -6.22 50.84 -23.52
C MET A 2 -7.37 50.15 -24.29
N LYS A 3 -8.02 49.16 -23.65
CA LYS A 3 -9.29 48.63 -24.12
C LYS A 3 -10.35 49.72 -23.98
N ASP A 4 -11.08 49.94 -25.05
CA ASP A 4 -12.02 51.00 -25.34
C ASP A 4 -13.13 51.04 -24.27
N THR A 5 -12.93 51.85 -23.23
CA THR A 5 -13.89 52.10 -22.14
C THR A 5 -15.25 52.57 -22.65
N LYS A 6 -15.28 53.20 -23.84
CA LYS A 6 -16.49 53.67 -24.52
C LYS A 6 -17.36 52.49 -24.99
N THR A 7 -16.73 51.40 -25.45
CA THR A 7 -17.45 50.20 -25.94
C THR A 7 -18.10 49.43 -24.79
N GLU A 8 -17.51 49.41 -23.62
CA GLU A 8 -18.08 48.73 -22.43
C GLU A 8 -19.21 49.54 -21.81
N LYS A 9 -19.08 50.88 -21.81
CA LYS A 9 -20.12 51.79 -21.39
C LYS A 9 -21.39 51.67 -22.25
N ASP A 10 -21.24 51.60 -23.58
CA ASP A 10 -22.33 51.38 -24.53
C ASP A 10 -23.01 49.99 -24.35
N LYS A 11 -22.27 48.96 -23.99
CA LYS A 11 -22.82 47.63 -23.70
C LYS A 11 -23.64 47.63 -22.41
N LEU A 12 -23.19 48.32 -21.38
CA LEU A 12 -23.90 48.42 -20.10
C LEU A 12 -25.19 49.24 -20.26
N HIS A 13 -25.17 50.34 -21.02
CA HIS A 13 -26.39 51.13 -21.33
C HIS A 13 -27.40 50.29 -22.12
N ARG A 14 -26.99 49.51 -23.11
CA ARG A 14 -27.88 48.57 -23.82
C ARG A 14 -28.46 47.49 -22.91
N TYR A 15 -27.70 47.03 -21.92
CA TYR A 15 -28.21 46.10 -20.93
C TYR A 15 -29.27 46.69 -20.02
N LEU A 16 -29.10 47.94 -19.64
CA LEU A 16 -30.06 48.68 -18.79
C LEU A 16 -31.34 49.08 -19.56
N ASP A 17 -31.25 49.29 -20.88
CA ASP A 17 -32.37 49.64 -21.75
C ASP A 17 -33.12 48.40 -22.31
N ASP A 18 -32.87 47.19 -21.80
CA ASP A 18 -33.42 45.90 -22.27
C ASP A 18 -33.14 45.59 -23.78
N LEU A 19 -32.14 46.25 -24.37
CA LEU A 19 -31.73 46.13 -25.79
C LEU A 19 -30.48 45.24 -25.96
N TYR A 20 -30.32 44.19 -25.16
CA TYR A 20 -29.14 43.29 -25.22
C TYR A 20 -29.44 41.94 -25.85
N THR A 21 -28.41 41.36 -26.49
CA THR A 21 -28.45 39.99 -26.97
C THR A 21 -27.86 39.05 -25.91
N ARG A 22 -28.13 37.76 -26.05
CA ARG A 22 -27.60 36.74 -25.15
C ARG A 22 -26.05 36.69 -25.13
N ASP A 23 -25.44 37.06 -26.26
CA ASP A 23 -23.99 37.14 -26.41
C ASP A 23 -23.42 38.40 -25.69
N ASP A 24 -24.11 39.52 -25.74
CA ASP A 24 -23.71 40.74 -25.03
C ASP A 24 -23.74 40.52 -23.52
N ALA A 25 -24.75 39.81 -23.00
CA ALA A 25 -24.87 39.48 -21.58
C ALA A 25 -23.74 38.55 -21.13
N SER A 26 -23.36 37.56 -21.95
CA SER A 26 -22.27 36.65 -21.60
C SER A 26 -20.89 37.31 -21.62
N GLN A 27 -20.65 38.25 -22.55
CA GLN A 27 -19.43 39.05 -22.60
C GLN A 27 -19.33 40.05 -21.44
N LEU A 28 -20.45 40.65 -21.03
CA LEU A 28 -20.51 41.55 -19.86
C LEU A 28 -20.23 40.78 -18.58
N LEU A 29 -20.80 39.58 -18.42
CA LEU A 29 -20.53 38.71 -17.26
C LEU A 29 -19.07 38.22 -17.20
N GLN A 30 -18.42 38.09 -18.34
CA GLN A 30 -17.02 37.71 -18.41
C GLN A 30 -16.09 38.89 -18.08
N SER A 31 -16.42 40.13 -18.52
CA SER A 31 -15.67 41.31 -18.17
C SER A 31 -15.80 41.70 -16.68
N ILE A 32 -16.94 41.43 -16.06
CA ILE A 32 -17.16 41.61 -14.61
C ILE A 32 -16.30 40.64 -13.77
N LYS A 33 -15.91 39.51 -14.35
CA LYS A 33 -15.12 38.49 -13.68
C LYS A 33 -13.61 38.79 -13.63
N ASP A 34 -13.15 39.67 -14.50
CA ASP A 34 -11.76 40.10 -14.56
C ASP A 34 -11.53 41.24 -13.53
N SER A 35 -10.68 40.97 -12.53
CA SER A 35 -10.41 41.89 -11.41
C SER A 35 -9.84 43.26 -11.83
N GLU A 36 -9.35 43.41 -13.04
CA GLU A 36 -8.76 44.63 -13.58
C GLU A 36 -9.82 45.66 -13.97
N ASN A 37 -11.09 45.26 -14.11
CA ASN A 37 -12.21 46.09 -14.51
C ASN A 37 -13.14 46.49 -13.35
N GLN A 38 -12.84 46.08 -12.12
CA GLN A 38 -13.72 46.41 -10.97
C GLN A 38 -13.85 47.89 -10.66
N ASP A 39 -12.78 48.66 -10.85
CA ASP A 39 -12.80 50.10 -10.60
C ASP A 39 -13.68 50.83 -11.62
N ILE A 40 -13.63 50.43 -12.90
CA ILE A 40 -14.46 50.96 -13.98
C ILE A 40 -15.93 50.62 -13.76
N LEU A 41 -16.22 49.41 -13.28
CA LEU A 41 -17.57 48.95 -12.96
C LEU A 41 -18.16 49.67 -11.75
N ASN A 42 -17.36 49.99 -10.74
CA ASN A 42 -17.78 50.74 -9.57
C ASN A 42 -18.09 52.24 -9.96
N GLU A 43 -17.27 52.82 -10.83
CA GLU A 43 -17.48 54.20 -11.35
C GLU A 43 -18.76 54.29 -12.19
N LEU A 44 -18.98 53.33 -13.10
CA LEU A 44 -20.19 53.21 -13.91
C LEU A 44 -21.45 52.92 -13.05
N ALA A 45 -21.33 52.11 -12.03
CA ALA A 45 -22.42 51.83 -11.11
C ALA A 45 -22.79 53.06 -10.29
N ALA A 46 -21.83 53.89 -9.89
CA ALA A 46 -22.07 55.13 -9.19
C ALA A 46 -22.76 56.17 -10.11
N GLU A 47 -22.33 56.28 -11.38
CA GLU A 47 -22.93 57.18 -12.40
C GLU A 47 -24.40 56.80 -12.69
N VAL A 48 -24.66 55.49 -12.87
CA VAL A 48 -26.01 54.96 -13.07
C VAL A 48 -26.89 55.14 -11.82
N TRP A 49 -26.30 55.07 -10.62
CA TRP A 49 -27.01 55.29 -9.36
C TRP A 49 -27.42 56.74 -9.19
N GLU A 50 -26.56 57.71 -9.56
CA GLU A 50 -26.89 59.15 -9.55
C GLU A 50 -27.96 59.48 -10.57
N GLU A 51 -27.89 58.91 -11.78
CA GLU A 51 -28.88 59.13 -12.84
C GLU A 51 -30.26 58.53 -12.51
N SER A 52 -30.26 57.35 -11.83
CA SER A 52 -31.47 56.67 -11.35
C SER A 52 -32.11 57.31 -10.12
N GLY A 53 -31.39 58.20 -9.42
CA GLY A 53 -31.92 58.95 -8.26
C GLY A 53 -33.07 59.95 -8.62
N ASN A 54 -33.30 60.14 -9.90
CA ASN A 54 -34.43 60.96 -10.41
C ASN A 54 -35.65 60.12 -10.82
N LEU A 55 -35.61 58.82 -10.74
CA LEU A 55 -36.74 57.92 -10.98
C LEU A 55 -37.62 57.93 -9.71
N GLN A 56 -38.85 58.35 -9.82
CA GLN A 56 -39.84 58.29 -8.76
C GLN A 56 -39.92 56.85 -8.24
N PRO A 57 -40.01 56.64 -6.92
CA PRO A 57 -40.08 55.28 -6.37
C PRO A 57 -41.30 54.57 -6.94
N GLY A 58 -41.05 53.57 -7.80
CA GLY A 58 -42.09 52.71 -8.35
C GLY A 58 -42.94 52.14 -7.23
N ASN A 59 -44.22 52.01 -7.50
CA ASN A 59 -45.29 51.59 -6.62
C ASN A 59 -44.82 50.39 -5.73
N ASP A 60 -45.05 50.44 -4.44
CA ASP A 60 -44.63 49.40 -3.47
C ASP A 60 -45.05 47.99 -3.89
N LEU A 61 -46.11 47.88 -4.68
CA LEU A 61 -46.60 46.65 -5.29
C LEU A 61 -45.60 46.02 -6.30
N GLU A 62 -44.92 46.84 -7.11
CA GLU A 62 -43.92 46.36 -8.07
C GLU A 62 -42.62 45.89 -7.37
N ARG A 63 -42.19 46.64 -6.36
CA ARG A 63 -41.06 46.27 -5.52
C ARG A 63 -41.27 44.90 -4.84
N GLU A 64 -42.44 44.64 -4.33
CA GLU A 64 -42.77 43.35 -3.70
C GLU A 64 -42.85 42.20 -4.74
N LYS A 65 -43.30 42.51 -5.97
CA LYS A 65 -43.30 41.54 -7.07
C LYS A 65 -41.87 41.12 -7.44
N TYR A 66 -40.96 42.06 -7.67
CA TYR A 66 -39.56 41.74 -7.96
C TYR A 66 -38.84 41.02 -6.83
N LYS A 67 -39.12 41.38 -5.57
CA LYS A 67 -38.58 40.65 -4.42
C LYS A 67 -39.08 39.23 -4.35
N ARG A 68 -40.33 38.92 -4.70
CA ARG A 68 -40.87 37.56 -4.75
C ARG A 68 -40.23 36.74 -5.86
N GLU A 69 -40.08 37.33 -7.05
CA GLU A 69 -39.43 36.68 -8.19
C GLU A 69 -37.97 36.37 -7.91
N ALA A 70 -37.22 37.30 -7.35
CA ALA A 70 -35.82 37.09 -6.94
C ALA A 70 -35.69 35.96 -5.89
N ARG A 71 -36.59 35.95 -4.88
CA ARG A 71 -36.59 34.83 -3.88
C ARG A 71 -36.93 33.48 -4.48
N GLN A 72 -37.81 33.44 -5.50
CA GLN A 72 -38.10 32.18 -6.19
C GLN A 72 -36.93 31.67 -7.02
N LEU A 73 -36.21 32.56 -7.69
CA LEU A 73 -34.99 32.23 -8.43
C LEU A 73 -33.90 31.75 -7.53
N LEU A 74 -33.65 32.39 -6.40
CA LEU A 74 -32.67 31.95 -5.39
C LEU A 74 -33.00 30.55 -4.84
N LYS A 75 -34.25 30.29 -4.51
CA LYS A 75 -34.69 28.96 -4.07
C LYS A 75 -34.46 27.88 -5.12
N ARG A 76 -34.66 28.17 -6.41
CA ARG A 76 -34.39 27.22 -7.50
C ARG A 76 -32.91 26.89 -7.63
N ILE A 77 -32.04 27.86 -7.41
CA ILE A 77 -30.57 27.67 -7.48
C ILE A 77 -30.08 26.87 -6.30
N GLU A 78 -30.57 27.12 -5.09
CA GLU A 78 -30.20 26.35 -3.88
C GLU A 78 -30.63 24.90 -3.96
N HIS A 79 -31.84 24.60 -4.45
CA HIS A 79 -32.33 23.24 -4.63
C HIS A 79 -31.46 22.43 -5.62
N LYS A 80 -30.99 23.06 -6.70
CA LYS A 80 -30.17 22.40 -7.73
C LYS A 80 -28.78 22.05 -7.21
N LYS A 81 -28.15 22.89 -6.37
CA LYS A 81 -26.86 22.61 -5.73
C LYS A 81 -26.98 21.46 -4.71
N ARG A 82 -28.02 21.46 -3.87
CA ARG A 82 -28.19 20.45 -2.82
C ARG A 82 -28.41 19.04 -3.36
N THR A 83 -29.13 18.90 -4.48
CA THR A 83 -29.35 17.58 -5.13
C THR A 83 -28.11 17.06 -5.83
N TRP A 84 -27.30 17.93 -6.41
CA TRP A 84 -26.03 17.55 -7.05
C TRP A 84 -25.00 17.06 -6.02
N PHE A 85 -24.82 17.76 -4.89
CA PHE A 85 -23.94 17.30 -3.81
C PHE A 85 -24.39 15.97 -3.20
N ARG A 86 -25.70 15.76 -3.02
CA ARG A 86 -26.22 14.47 -2.53
C ARG A 86 -25.96 13.33 -3.51
N ARG A 87 -26.08 13.55 -4.82
CA ARG A 87 -25.75 12.54 -5.83
C ARG A 87 -24.24 12.28 -5.90
N ALA A 88 -23.43 13.32 -5.86
CA ALA A 88 -21.97 13.17 -5.83
C ALA A 88 -21.48 12.42 -4.59
N SER A 89 -22.06 12.67 -3.40
CA SER A 89 -21.69 11.95 -2.18
C SER A 89 -22.11 10.47 -2.22
N VAL A 90 -23.28 10.14 -2.79
CA VAL A 90 -23.70 8.74 -2.95
C VAL A 90 -22.77 7.98 -3.88
N VAL A 91 -22.36 8.59 -5.01
CA VAL A 91 -21.40 7.98 -5.94
C VAL A 91 -20.03 7.80 -5.27
N ALA A 92 -19.54 8.80 -4.53
CA ALA A 92 -18.26 8.71 -3.83
C ALA A 92 -18.25 7.61 -2.76
N VAL A 93 -19.34 7.46 -1.99
CA VAL A 93 -19.47 6.40 -0.98
C VAL A 93 -19.55 5.01 -1.63
N SER A 94 -20.27 4.88 -2.75
CA SER A 94 -20.36 3.60 -3.46
C SER A 94 -19.03 3.16 -4.07
N THR A 95 -18.26 4.08 -4.65
CA THR A 95 -16.92 3.75 -5.17
C THR A 95 -15.95 3.35 -4.07
N ALA A 96 -15.95 4.05 -2.93
CA ALA A 96 -15.13 3.70 -1.77
C ALA A 96 -15.50 2.31 -1.23
N ALA A 97 -16.79 1.97 -1.15
CA ALA A 97 -17.25 0.65 -0.73
C ALA A 97 -16.78 -0.46 -1.68
N VAL A 98 -16.87 -0.25 -3.00
CA VAL A 98 -16.38 -1.22 -4.00
C VAL A 98 -14.86 -1.44 -3.87
N ILE A 99 -14.07 -0.37 -3.71
CA ILE A 99 -12.63 -0.49 -3.50
C ILE A 99 -12.32 -1.26 -2.21
N ALA A 100 -13.03 -0.97 -1.11
CA ALA A 100 -12.85 -1.68 0.15
C ALA A 100 -13.19 -3.18 0.02
N ILE A 101 -14.24 -3.53 -0.71
CA ILE A 101 -14.60 -4.93 -0.99
C ILE A 101 -13.51 -5.62 -1.84
N ILE A 102 -12.98 -4.95 -2.86
CA ILE A 102 -11.90 -5.50 -3.70
C ILE A 102 -10.66 -5.75 -2.85
N ILE A 103 -10.23 -4.76 -2.05
CA ILE A 103 -9.07 -4.92 -1.16
C ILE A 103 -9.32 -6.03 -0.15
N GLY A 104 -10.50 -6.06 0.46
CA GLY A 104 -10.89 -7.10 1.41
C GLY A 104 -10.90 -8.49 0.78
N SER A 105 -11.45 -8.64 -0.43
CA SER A 105 -11.49 -9.91 -1.15
C SER A 105 -10.08 -10.38 -1.56
N VAL A 106 -9.22 -9.49 -2.05
CA VAL A 106 -7.83 -9.85 -2.39
C VAL A 106 -7.06 -10.31 -1.16
N ASN A 107 -7.18 -9.60 -0.03
CA ASN A 107 -6.55 -10.02 1.22
C ASN A 107 -7.13 -11.34 1.75
N PHE A 108 -8.44 -11.51 1.66
CA PHE A 108 -9.10 -12.75 2.05
C PHE A 108 -8.66 -13.94 1.18
N PHE A 109 -8.56 -13.77 -0.14
CA PHE A 109 -8.05 -14.80 -1.05
C PHE A 109 -6.58 -15.13 -0.79
N ARG A 110 -5.73 -14.13 -0.49
CA ARG A 110 -4.35 -14.36 -0.07
C ARG A 110 -4.30 -15.18 1.20
N TYR A 111 -5.04 -14.79 2.24
CA TYR A 111 -5.12 -15.50 3.51
C TYR A 111 -5.60 -16.96 3.33
N MET A 112 -6.63 -17.20 2.54
CA MET A 112 -7.13 -18.54 2.24
C MET A 112 -6.12 -19.37 1.47
N ASN A 113 -5.38 -18.79 0.56
CA ASN A 113 -4.39 -19.49 -0.26
C ASN A 113 -3.10 -19.82 0.51
N GLU A 114 -2.74 -19.03 1.51
CA GLU A 114 -1.63 -19.33 2.43
C GLU A 114 -1.92 -20.57 3.31
N GLN A 115 -3.16 -20.86 3.60
CA GLN A 115 -3.54 -21.99 4.45
C GLN A 115 -3.52 -23.38 3.76
N GLN A 116 -3.34 -23.44 2.45
CA GLN A 116 -3.28 -24.72 1.70
C GLN A 116 -1.84 -25.10 1.32
N VAL A 117 -0.91 -24.98 2.26
CA VAL A 117 0.45 -25.49 2.08
C VAL A 117 0.47 -26.97 2.44
N THR A 118 0.79 -27.84 1.48
CA THR A 118 0.96 -29.25 1.72
C THR A 118 2.39 -29.51 2.18
N LEU A 119 2.56 -30.20 3.31
CA LEU A 119 3.88 -30.61 3.80
C LEU A 119 4.27 -31.91 3.16
N ALA A 120 5.43 -31.92 2.52
CA ALA A 120 6.13 -33.13 2.11
C ALA A 120 7.03 -33.62 3.25
N GLU A 121 7.08 -34.93 3.44
CA GLU A 121 7.94 -35.57 4.42
C GLU A 121 8.81 -36.59 3.73
N ILE A 122 10.10 -36.56 4.01
CA ILE A 122 11.09 -37.54 3.51
C ILE A 122 11.87 -38.09 4.68
N THR A 123 11.95 -39.39 4.74
CA THR A 123 12.71 -40.14 5.74
C THR A 123 13.76 -41.01 5.08
N THR A 124 14.86 -41.28 5.78
CA THR A 124 15.92 -42.21 5.40
C THR A 124 16.07 -43.30 6.44
N SER A 125 16.32 -44.50 5.96
CA SER A 125 16.60 -45.66 6.82
C SER A 125 18.07 -45.72 7.21
N PHE A 126 18.42 -46.70 8.06
CA PHE A 126 19.81 -46.92 8.43
C PHE A 126 20.68 -47.23 7.19
N GLY A 127 21.79 -46.54 7.05
CA GLY A 127 22.71 -46.65 5.91
C GLY A 127 22.23 -45.97 4.62
N GLU A 128 21.02 -45.43 4.59
CA GLU A 128 20.47 -44.71 3.43
C GLU A 128 20.85 -43.22 3.48
N LYS A 129 21.24 -42.69 2.32
CA LYS A 129 21.38 -41.25 2.09
C LYS A 129 20.50 -40.85 0.93
N ARG A 130 19.83 -39.73 1.04
CA ARG A 130 18.91 -39.25 0.00
C ARG A 130 19.16 -37.80 -0.36
N GLN A 131 19.26 -37.55 -1.66
CA GLN A 131 19.33 -36.17 -2.16
C GLN A 131 17.94 -35.69 -2.54
N VAL A 132 17.60 -34.50 -2.10
CA VAL A 132 16.32 -33.85 -2.31
C VAL A 132 16.56 -32.44 -2.85
N THR A 133 15.79 -32.05 -3.85
CA THR A 133 15.74 -30.66 -4.31
C THR A 133 14.46 -30.01 -3.77
N LEU A 134 14.60 -28.96 -2.97
CA LEU A 134 13.49 -28.22 -2.39
C LEU A 134 12.87 -27.26 -3.41
N PRO A 135 11.66 -26.73 -3.16
CA PRO A 135 10.93 -25.87 -4.11
C PRO A 135 11.67 -24.57 -4.52
N ASP A 136 12.58 -24.09 -3.69
CA ASP A 136 13.42 -22.90 -3.96
C ASP A 136 14.71 -23.21 -4.73
N GLY A 137 14.95 -24.47 -5.09
CA GLY A 137 16.18 -24.94 -5.73
C GLY A 137 17.30 -25.27 -4.75
N THR A 138 17.06 -25.21 -3.44
CA THR A 138 18.01 -25.68 -2.40
C THR A 138 18.22 -27.19 -2.55
N LEU A 139 19.48 -27.61 -2.50
CA LEU A 139 19.84 -29.05 -2.46
C LEU A 139 20.07 -29.47 -1.02
N LEU A 140 19.39 -30.50 -0.61
CA LEU A 140 19.54 -31.18 0.68
C LEU A 140 20.06 -32.61 0.45
N VAL A 141 21.13 -32.99 1.13
CA VAL A 141 21.54 -34.37 1.26
C VAL A 141 21.20 -34.83 2.67
N LEU A 142 20.18 -35.66 2.79
CA LEU A 142 19.70 -36.20 4.04
C LEU A 142 20.53 -37.45 4.38
N ASN A 143 21.12 -37.48 5.56
CA ASN A 143 21.93 -38.62 6.03
C ASN A 143 21.05 -39.76 6.56
N SER A 144 21.66 -40.85 7.00
CA SER A 144 20.93 -42.05 7.49
C SER A 144 20.12 -41.74 8.76
N CYS A 145 18.99 -42.42 8.95
CA CYS A 145 18.09 -42.28 10.10
C CYS A 145 17.66 -40.83 10.32
N SER A 146 17.39 -40.10 9.26
CA SER A 146 17.02 -38.67 9.30
C SER A 146 15.68 -38.44 8.64
N GLN A 147 15.04 -37.37 9.03
CA GLN A 147 13.73 -36.94 8.53
C GLN A 147 13.74 -35.46 8.24
N VAL A 148 13.18 -35.07 7.11
CA VAL A 148 12.94 -33.68 6.78
C VAL A 148 11.46 -33.46 6.39
N ARG A 149 10.86 -32.39 6.91
CA ARG A 149 9.54 -31.90 6.49
C ARG A 149 9.72 -30.52 5.88
N TYR A 150 9.11 -30.31 4.75
CA TYR A 150 9.14 -29.02 4.04
C TYR A 150 7.86 -28.79 3.27
N PRO A 151 7.47 -27.53 3.02
CA PRO A 151 6.29 -27.21 2.25
C PRO A 151 6.48 -27.48 0.76
N ASP A 152 5.42 -27.81 0.05
CA ASP A 152 5.40 -27.92 -1.42
C ASP A 152 5.74 -26.59 -2.12
N ARG A 153 5.57 -25.48 -1.40
CA ARG A 153 5.99 -24.12 -1.78
C ARG A 153 6.28 -23.29 -0.54
N PHE A 154 7.28 -22.45 -0.58
CA PHE A 154 7.54 -21.50 0.49
C PHE A 154 6.63 -20.27 0.32
N VAL A 155 5.92 -19.89 1.39
CA VAL A 155 4.96 -18.79 1.44
C VAL A 155 5.32 -17.86 2.60
N GLY A 156 5.06 -16.56 2.48
CA GLY A 156 5.40 -15.57 3.50
C GLY A 156 6.85 -15.09 3.39
N ASP A 157 7.45 -14.76 4.54
CA ASP A 157 8.75 -14.09 4.62
C ASP A 157 9.94 -15.03 4.86
N LEU A 158 9.70 -16.31 5.11
CA LEU A 158 10.71 -17.31 5.45
C LEU A 158 10.56 -18.58 4.59
N ARG A 159 11.71 -19.24 4.32
CA ARG A 159 11.78 -20.58 3.75
C ARG A 159 12.12 -21.56 4.88
N GLU A 160 11.12 -22.22 5.40
CA GLU A 160 11.25 -23.02 6.60
C GLU A 160 11.18 -24.51 6.30
N VAL A 161 12.09 -25.28 6.90
CA VAL A 161 12.10 -26.73 6.88
C VAL A 161 12.34 -27.27 8.29
N GLU A 162 11.74 -28.39 8.62
CA GLU A 162 11.98 -29.11 9.88
C GLU A 162 12.93 -30.29 9.64
N LEU A 163 13.98 -30.40 10.46
CA LEU A 163 14.96 -31.47 10.38
C LEU A 163 15.02 -32.23 11.70
N GLU A 164 14.98 -33.55 11.63
CA GLU A 164 15.39 -34.48 12.67
C GLU A 164 16.47 -35.41 12.11
N GLY A 165 17.65 -35.47 12.73
CA GLY A 165 18.80 -36.20 12.24
C GLY A 165 19.86 -35.29 11.64
N GLU A 166 20.45 -35.69 10.51
CA GLU A 166 21.57 -34.97 9.89
C GLU A 166 21.29 -34.67 8.42
N GLY A 167 21.57 -33.40 8.04
CA GLY A 167 21.37 -32.92 6.69
C GLY A 167 22.41 -31.88 6.28
N TYR A 168 22.99 -32.10 5.10
CA TYR A 168 23.84 -31.14 4.42
C TYR A 168 23.02 -30.32 3.44
N PHE A 169 23.07 -29.01 3.61
CA PHE A 169 22.30 -28.03 2.85
C PHE A 169 23.19 -27.21 1.93
N ARG A 170 22.80 -27.09 0.66
CA ARG A 170 23.32 -26.11 -0.28
C ARG A 170 22.17 -25.18 -0.63
N VAL A 171 22.05 -24.11 0.16
CA VAL A 171 20.88 -23.20 0.08
C VAL A 171 21.00 -22.24 -1.09
N ALA A 172 19.94 -22.15 -1.89
CA ALA A 172 19.79 -21.16 -2.93
C ALA A 172 19.77 -19.75 -2.30
N ARG A 173 20.63 -18.82 -2.84
CA ARG A 173 20.77 -17.48 -2.28
C ARG A 173 19.52 -16.66 -2.48
N ASN A 174 18.93 -16.16 -1.39
CA ASN A 174 17.82 -15.22 -1.40
C ASN A 174 17.88 -14.36 -0.13
N GLU A 175 18.25 -13.08 -0.29
CA GLU A 175 18.39 -12.14 0.83
C GLU A 175 17.04 -11.60 1.34
N LYS A 176 15.99 -11.68 0.50
CA LYS A 176 14.66 -11.19 0.85
C LYS A 176 13.83 -12.21 1.62
N MET A 177 14.19 -13.49 1.53
CA MET A 177 13.45 -14.59 2.14
C MET A 177 14.47 -15.55 2.76
N PRO A 178 14.86 -15.35 4.02
CA PRO A 178 15.81 -16.22 4.72
C PRO A 178 15.37 -17.69 4.74
N PHE A 179 16.33 -18.61 4.76
CA PHE A 179 16.11 -20.04 4.89
C PHE A 179 16.36 -20.47 6.33
N VAL A 180 15.41 -21.16 6.92
CA VAL A 180 15.46 -21.60 8.33
C VAL A 180 15.33 -23.10 8.40
N VAL A 181 16.32 -23.76 9.02
CA VAL A 181 16.25 -25.16 9.42
C VAL A 181 15.86 -25.22 10.88
N ARG A 182 14.64 -25.67 11.17
CA ARG A 182 14.19 -25.91 12.53
C ARG A 182 14.53 -27.32 12.98
N THR A 183 15.07 -27.41 14.16
CA THR A 183 15.25 -28.66 14.85
C THR A 183 14.59 -28.63 16.23
N LYS A 184 14.52 -29.73 16.93
CA LYS A 184 14.00 -29.75 18.32
C LYS A 184 14.84 -28.97 19.31
N ARG A 185 16.07 -28.61 18.96
CA ARG A 185 17.08 -28.06 19.88
C ARG A 185 17.54 -26.67 19.54
N LEU A 186 17.56 -26.34 18.26
CA LEU A 186 18.02 -25.02 17.74
C LEU A 186 17.43 -24.75 16.37
N ASP A 187 17.43 -23.47 16.00
CA ASP A 187 17.10 -23.00 14.66
C ASP A 187 18.37 -22.51 13.95
N VAL A 188 18.49 -22.79 12.65
CA VAL A 188 19.63 -22.37 11.83
C VAL A 188 19.13 -21.49 10.70
N GLN A 189 19.52 -20.22 10.70
CA GLN A 189 19.08 -19.24 9.70
C GLN A 189 20.21 -18.85 8.77
N VAL A 190 19.93 -18.85 7.46
CA VAL A 190 20.89 -18.50 6.40
C VAL A 190 20.23 -17.73 5.25
N LEU A 191 21.04 -17.07 4.42
CA LEU A 191 20.57 -16.38 3.21
C LEU A 191 20.97 -17.08 1.90
N GLY A 192 21.98 -17.96 1.97
CA GLY A 192 22.53 -18.69 0.82
C GLY A 192 23.93 -19.22 1.17
N THR A 193 23.97 -20.34 1.82
CA THR A 193 25.11 -20.91 2.54
C THR A 193 25.16 -22.41 2.28
N ARG A 194 26.37 -22.97 2.37
CA ARG A 194 26.57 -24.43 2.43
C ARG A 194 26.97 -24.81 3.83
N PHE A 195 26.18 -25.68 4.44
CA PHE A 195 26.38 -26.04 5.84
C PHE A 195 25.77 -27.43 6.11
N ASP A 196 26.23 -28.03 7.19
CA ASP A 196 25.69 -29.29 7.73
C ASP A 196 25.07 -29.02 9.11
N VAL A 197 23.95 -29.68 9.37
CA VAL A 197 23.30 -29.72 10.68
C VAL A 197 23.10 -31.15 11.09
N LYS A 198 23.64 -31.50 12.29
CA LYS A 198 23.40 -32.77 12.92
C LYS A 198 22.64 -32.57 14.24
N SER A 199 21.40 -33.08 14.29
CA SER A 199 20.50 -32.94 15.43
C SER A 199 19.60 -34.16 15.56
N TYR A 200 20.19 -35.30 15.94
CA TYR A 200 19.44 -36.51 16.29
C TYR A 200 18.81 -36.36 17.68
N SER A 201 17.58 -36.82 17.83
CA SER A 201 16.86 -36.75 19.12
C SER A 201 17.52 -37.60 20.20
N THR A 202 18.26 -38.63 19.79
CA THR A 202 19.00 -39.55 20.68
C THR A 202 20.37 -39.03 21.11
N ASP A 203 20.92 -38.06 20.40
CA ASP A 203 22.26 -37.56 20.64
C ASP A 203 22.23 -36.42 21.65
N GLU A 204 23.18 -36.41 22.58
CA GLU A 204 23.36 -35.26 23.52
C GLU A 204 24.06 -34.08 22.86
N ILE A 205 24.76 -34.30 21.74
CA ILE A 205 25.51 -33.28 21.05
C ILE A 205 24.85 -32.96 19.70
N VAL A 206 24.52 -31.69 19.51
CA VAL A 206 24.09 -31.13 18.24
C VAL A 206 25.28 -30.39 17.62
N SER A 207 25.45 -30.48 16.31
CA SER A 207 26.50 -29.73 15.61
C SER A 207 25.97 -28.98 14.41
N VAL A 208 26.59 -27.83 14.15
CA VAL A 208 26.41 -27.05 12.93
C VAL A 208 27.78 -26.71 12.37
N SER A 209 28.06 -27.11 11.13
CA SER A 209 29.33 -26.90 10.44
C SER A 209 29.11 -26.07 9.18
N VAL A 210 29.90 -25.03 8.95
CA VAL A 210 29.77 -24.11 7.80
C VAL A 210 30.88 -24.38 6.79
N GLU A 211 30.52 -24.87 5.60
CA GLU A 211 31.44 -25.01 4.49
C GLU A 211 31.70 -23.61 3.81
N SER A 212 30.66 -22.87 3.52
CA SER A 212 30.77 -21.56 2.88
C SER A 212 29.61 -20.64 3.21
N GLY A 213 29.89 -19.35 3.41
CA GLY A 213 28.90 -18.33 3.73
C GLY A 213 28.82 -17.99 5.22
N LYS A 214 27.64 -17.62 5.69
CA LYS A 214 27.39 -17.24 7.08
C LYS A 214 26.12 -17.92 7.57
N VAL A 215 26.16 -18.37 8.82
CA VAL A 215 25.06 -19.04 9.49
C VAL A 215 24.77 -18.33 10.81
N GLN A 216 23.52 -18.09 11.11
CA GLN A 216 23.05 -17.73 12.43
C GLN A 216 22.43 -18.99 13.06
N VAL A 217 22.85 -19.30 14.28
CA VAL A 217 22.32 -20.41 15.09
C VAL A 217 21.61 -19.78 16.28
N ASP A 218 20.33 -20.04 16.38
CA ASP A 218 19.48 -19.55 17.45
C ASP A 218 19.15 -20.69 18.42
N LEU A 219 19.55 -20.51 19.66
CA LEU A 219 19.27 -21.40 20.81
C LEU A 219 18.21 -20.72 21.69
N PRO A 220 17.52 -21.43 22.56
CA PRO A 220 16.53 -20.83 23.46
C PRO A 220 17.05 -19.65 24.29
N GLU A 221 18.32 -19.68 24.68
CA GLU A 221 18.92 -18.67 25.57
C GLU A 221 20.11 -17.92 24.94
N ALA A 222 20.51 -18.24 23.72
CA ALA A 222 21.68 -17.68 23.07
C ALA A 222 21.54 -17.62 21.56
N MET A 223 22.19 -16.65 20.93
CA MET A 223 22.35 -16.55 19.49
C MET A 223 23.84 -16.49 19.14
N MET A 224 24.26 -17.27 18.14
CA MET A 224 25.64 -17.23 17.67
C MET A 224 25.73 -17.15 16.16
N ARG A 225 26.84 -16.63 15.66
CA ARG A 225 27.13 -16.55 14.23
C ARG A 225 28.37 -17.34 13.88
N LEU A 226 28.27 -18.12 12.83
CA LEU A 226 29.35 -18.90 12.26
C LEU A 226 29.66 -18.40 10.87
N THR A 227 30.95 -18.44 10.52
CA THR A 227 31.46 -18.16 9.19
C THR A 227 32.04 -19.42 8.57
N ALA A 228 32.45 -19.33 7.30
CA ALA A 228 33.03 -20.47 6.58
C ALA A 228 34.17 -21.13 7.35
N LYS A 229 34.20 -22.50 7.36
CA LYS A 229 35.12 -23.38 8.08
C LYS A 229 34.96 -23.35 9.61
N GLU A 230 33.90 -22.76 10.13
CA GLU A 230 33.60 -22.84 11.55
C GLU A 230 32.57 -23.94 11.83
N GLN A 231 32.73 -24.58 12.95
CA GLN A 231 31.81 -25.59 13.51
C GLN A 231 31.49 -25.21 14.94
N VAL A 232 30.25 -25.39 15.35
CA VAL A 232 29.84 -25.37 16.75
C VAL A 232 29.34 -26.75 17.15
N LEU A 233 29.76 -27.21 18.32
CA LEU A 233 29.26 -28.38 19.02
C LEU A 233 28.52 -27.89 20.28
N ILE A 234 27.28 -28.31 20.47
CA ILE A 234 26.42 -27.86 21.56
C ILE A 234 25.98 -29.12 22.32
N ASN A 235 26.32 -29.17 23.60
CA ASN A 235 25.79 -30.20 24.50
C ASN A 235 24.42 -29.76 24.99
N THR A 236 23.38 -30.47 24.62
CA THR A 236 21.98 -30.15 24.91
C THR A 236 21.55 -30.43 26.33
N VAL A 237 22.37 -31.16 27.09
CA VAL A 237 22.13 -31.52 28.50
C VAL A 237 22.77 -30.46 29.40
N SER A 238 24.05 -30.13 29.17
CA SER A 238 24.77 -29.16 29.99
C SER A 238 24.56 -27.69 29.52
N GLY A 239 24.09 -27.45 28.30
CA GLY A 239 24.04 -26.14 27.69
C GLY A 239 25.39 -25.58 27.23
N GLU A 240 26.48 -26.35 27.42
CA GLU A 240 27.82 -25.91 27.02
C GLU A 240 27.99 -26.00 25.50
N TYR A 241 28.71 -25.04 24.93
CA TYR A 241 29.04 -25.06 23.51
C TYR A 241 30.54 -24.86 23.29
N SER A 242 31.04 -25.47 22.24
CA SER A 242 32.43 -25.37 21.80
C SER A 242 32.47 -24.97 20.32
N LYS A 243 33.10 -23.86 20.02
CA LYS A 243 33.32 -23.39 18.65
C LYS A 243 34.74 -23.81 18.19
N LYS A 244 34.83 -24.46 17.05
CA LYS A 244 36.06 -24.90 16.42
C LYS A 244 36.18 -24.30 15.03
N THR A 245 37.40 -24.01 14.62
CA THR A 245 37.74 -23.64 13.23
C THR A 245 38.50 -24.75 12.61
N GLU A 246 38.11 -25.18 11.42
CA GLU A 246 38.80 -26.23 10.68
C GLU A 246 40.03 -25.63 10.01
N ASP A 247 41.19 -25.71 10.68
CA ASP A 247 42.48 -25.41 10.06
C ASP A 247 42.87 -26.53 9.10
N ARG A 248 43.08 -26.16 7.84
CA ARG A 248 43.69 -27.07 6.86
C ARG A 248 45.20 -26.90 6.84
#